data_426c0dfcea442a00479d28f897b9aa7f
#
_entry.id   426c0dfcea442a00479d28f897b9aa7f
#
_cell.length_a   1.000
_cell.length_b   1.000
_cell.length_c   1.000
_cell.angle_alpha   90.00
_cell.angle_beta   90.00
_cell.angle_gamma   90.00
#
_symmetry.space_group_name_H-M   'P 1'
#
loop_
_entity.id
_entity.type
_entity.pdbx_description
1 polymer ?
#
loop_
_entity_poly.entity_id
_entity_poly.type
_entity_poly.pdbx_seq_one_letter_code
_entity_poly.pdbx_strand_id
1 'polypeptide(L)'
;MLYSQVRKQFARRTQPTKLAAAAVDLQPGTVLTAANLTLVDWPTNIPVEGAAKTPDELIGRIVLFTVAQKVPIRQNMLAPQGSGLGLAAKIPGGMRALAVKTNELNNVSGFLFPGSRVDVLVTMRPSNGRDAMTTTVLQDVLVLSTGAKLEPDAGGKPQSVKEVKDVTVLVTPEEAAKLVLAVEQGTVQFVLRNGADEDQQSAKTVELRELQGIREIAAVAPPVVRSHAAAPKASGEFEAETFVGTKRSVVKF
;
A
#
# COMPACT_ATOMS: atom_id res chain seq x y z
N MET A 1 -61.29 8.55 29.07
CA MET A 1 -60.05 8.86 29.80
C MET A 1 -58.83 8.04 29.35
N LEU A 2 -58.96 6.76 28.96
CA LEU A 2 -57.83 5.91 28.53
C LEU A 2 -57.13 6.44 27.26
N TYR A 3 -57.87 6.91 26.28
CA TYR A 3 -57.36 7.40 24.98
C TYR A 3 -56.46 8.65 25.09
N SER A 4 -56.72 9.49 26.04
CA SER A 4 -55.90 10.70 26.29
C SER A 4 -54.56 10.39 26.95
N GLN A 5 -54.51 9.36 27.78
CA GLN A 5 -53.27 8.89 28.43
C GLN A 5 -52.32 8.19 27.46
N VAL A 6 -52.93 7.33 26.56
CA VAL A 6 -52.16 6.66 25.52
C VAL A 6 -51.54 7.67 24.55
N ARG A 7 -52.28 8.68 24.12
CA ARG A 7 -51.80 9.78 23.27
C ARG A 7 -50.66 10.59 23.92
N LYS A 8 -50.74 10.83 25.24
CA LYS A 8 -49.70 11.53 26.01
C LYS A 8 -48.44 10.68 26.18
N GLN A 9 -48.57 9.34 26.28
CA GLN A 9 -47.43 8.44 26.35
C GLN A 9 -46.73 8.30 24.99
N PHE A 10 -47.47 8.28 23.88
CA PHE A 10 -46.86 8.30 22.53
C PHE A 10 -46.20 9.62 22.21
N ALA A 11 -46.79 10.77 22.63
CA ALA A 11 -46.18 12.08 22.46
C ALA A 11 -44.90 12.31 23.32
N ARG A 12 -44.77 11.62 24.46
CA ARG A 12 -43.54 11.64 25.26
C ARG A 12 -42.39 10.79 24.70
N ARG A 13 -42.66 9.82 23.84
CA ARG A 13 -41.64 8.89 23.26
C ARG A 13 -40.92 9.44 22.04
N THR A 14 -41.27 10.59 21.54
CA THR A 14 -40.71 11.15 20.32
C THR A 14 -40.36 12.63 20.46
N GLN A 15 -39.64 13.01 21.51
CA GLN A 15 -38.99 14.31 21.43
C GLN A 15 -37.84 14.21 20.42
N PRO A 16 -37.85 14.99 19.33
CA PRO A 16 -36.79 14.93 18.36
C PRO A 16 -35.48 15.39 18.98
N THR A 17 -34.40 14.69 18.70
CA THR A 17 -33.05 15.16 19.01
C THR A 17 -32.59 16.08 17.91
N LYS A 18 -31.97 17.22 18.24
CA LYS A 18 -31.36 18.10 17.25
C LYS A 18 -29.98 17.56 16.88
N LEU A 19 -29.73 17.40 15.58
CA LEU A 19 -28.46 17.03 15.02
C LEU A 19 -27.95 18.11 14.07
N ALA A 20 -26.64 18.33 14.08
CA ALA A 20 -26.01 19.21 13.12
C ALA A 20 -26.01 18.56 11.73
N ALA A 21 -26.49 19.28 10.73
CA ALA A 21 -26.68 18.84 9.37
C ALA A 21 -26.18 19.88 8.36
N ALA A 22 -26.02 19.48 7.11
CA ALA A 22 -25.68 20.39 6.03
C ALA A 22 -26.83 21.35 5.72
N ALA A 23 -26.55 22.63 5.65
CA ALA A 23 -27.51 23.67 5.24
C ALA A 23 -27.69 23.70 3.72
N VAL A 24 -26.67 23.29 2.97
CA VAL A 24 -26.61 23.20 1.50
C VAL A 24 -25.89 21.90 1.13
N ASP A 25 -25.93 21.53 -0.15
CA ASP A 25 -25.12 20.41 -0.65
C ASP A 25 -23.64 20.72 -0.49
N LEU A 26 -22.92 19.84 0.20
CA LEU A 26 -21.49 19.97 0.47
C LEU A 26 -20.69 19.04 -0.44
N GLN A 27 -19.68 19.60 -1.07
CA GLN A 27 -18.75 18.82 -1.88
C GLN A 27 -17.54 18.37 -1.04
N PRO A 28 -16.86 17.27 -1.41
CA PRO A 28 -15.63 16.86 -0.77
C PRO A 28 -14.60 17.98 -0.75
N GLY A 29 -13.88 18.11 0.36
CA GLY A 29 -12.92 19.19 0.58
C GLY A 29 -13.51 20.51 1.06
N THR A 30 -14.85 20.61 1.22
CA THR A 30 -15.50 21.81 1.78
C THR A 30 -15.16 21.95 3.25
N VAL A 31 -14.68 23.12 3.65
CA VAL A 31 -14.52 23.48 5.06
C VAL A 31 -15.87 23.86 5.64
N LEU A 32 -16.23 23.25 6.76
CA LEU A 32 -17.47 23.53 7.47
C LEU A 32 -17.39 24.86 8.20
N THR A 33 -18.38 25.71 7.95
CA THR A 33 -18.56 27.02 8.56
C THR A 33 -19.96 27.12 9.12
N ALA A 34 -20.23 28.11 9.97
CA ALA A 34 -21.57 28.36 10.48
C ALA A 34 -22.62 28.61 9.37
N ALA A 35 -22.19 29.12 8.20
CA ALA A 35 -23.09 29.41 7.08
C ALA A 35 -23.58 28.13 6.34
N ASN A 36 -22.81 27.08 6.35
CA ASN A 36 -23.14 25.80 5.64
C ASN A 36 -23.61 24.71 6.59
N LEU A 37 -23.87 25.06 7.86
CA LEU A 37 -24.39 24.14 8.88
C LEU A 37 -25.79 24.59 9.35
N THR A 38 -26.63 23.65 9.69
CA THR A 38 -27.96 23.87 10.27
C THR A 38 -28.27 22.80 11.30
N LEU A 39 -29.31 23.02 12.11
CA LEU A 39 -29.85 21.99 12.99
C LEU A 39 -31.10 21.37 12.36
N VAL A 40 -31.19 20.05 12.37
CA VAL A 40 -32.37 19.32 11.96
C VAL A 40 -32.95 18.52 13.13
N ASP A 41 -34.28 18.45 13.19
CA ASP A 41 -34.97 17.60 14.16
C ASP A 41 -34.94 16.15 13.68
N TRP A 42 -34.33 15.28 14.48
CA TRP A 42 -34.15 13.88 14.17
C TRP A 42 -34.91 12.96 15.13
N PRO A 43 -35.63 11.94 14.63
CA PRO A 43 -36.38 11.03 15.49
C PRO A 43 -35.44 10.28 16.45
N THR A 44 -35.75 10.32 17.75
CA THR A 44 -34.91 9.68 18.79
C THR A 44 -34.89 8.16 18.69
N ASN A 45 -35.90 7.56 18.03
CA ASN A 45 -35.98 6.12 17.79
C ASN A 45 -35.10 5.62 16.63
N ILE A 46 -34.45 6.51 15.90
CA ILE A 46 -33.51 6.22 14.82
C ILE A 46 -32.17 6.87 15.17
N PRO A 47 -31.35 6.25 16.01
CA PRO A 47 -30.08 6.84 16.39
C PRO A 47 -29.12 6.91 15.18
N VAL A 48 -28.44 8.03 15.02
CA VAL A 48 -27.37 8.20 14.04
C VAL A 48 -26.05 8.21 14.79
N GLU A 49 -25.35 7.09 14.76
CA GLU A 49 -24.07 6.94 15.44
C GLU A 49 -23.03 7.92 14.88
N GLY A 50 -22.31 8.58 15.78
CA GLY A 50 -21.27 9.55 15.42
C GLY A 50 -21.79 10.86 14.84
N ALA A 51 -23.11 11.13 14.85
CA ALA A 51 -23.63 12.42 14.43
C ALA A 51 -23.31 13.51 15.45
N ALA A 52 -22.88 14.67 14.97
CA ALA A 52 -22.64 15.84 15.79
C ALA A 52 -23.98 16.44 16.29
N LYS A 53 -24.02 16.85 17.54
CA LYS A 53 -25.22 17.44 18.15
C LYS A 53 -25.28 18.95 17.95
N THR A 54 -24.13 19.57 17.86
CA THR A 54 -24.03 21.05 17.69
C THR A 54 -23.18 21.39 16.47
N PRO A 55 -23.49 22.50 15.76
CA PRO A 55 -22.67 22.97 14.66
C PRO A 55 -21.22 23.30 15.06
N ASP A 56 -21.04 23.78 16.31
CA ASP A 56 -19.71 24.18 16.81
C ASP A 56 -18.68 23.04 16.82
N GLU A 57 -19.14 21.81 17.02
CA GLU A 57 -18.29 20.61 16.95
C GLU A 57 -17.70 20.37 15.54
N LEU A 58 -18.33 20.97 14.54
CA LEU A 58 -18.04 20.72 13.12
C LEU A 58 -17.30 21.88 12.44
N ILE A 59 -17.36 23.09 13.02
CA ILE A 59 -16.73 24.28 12.42
C ILE A 59 -15.23 24.06 12.24
N GLY A 60 -14.72 24.39 11.03
CA GLY A 60 -13.33 24.19 10.66
C GLY A 60 -12.95 22.77 10.22
N ARG A 61 -13.89 21.81 10.35
CA ARG A 61 -13.68 20.43 9.84
C ARG A 61 -13.89 20.39 8.32
N ILE A 62 -13.30 19.41 7.68
CA ILE A 62 -13.34 19.23 6.23
C ILE A 62 -14.17 18.00 5.91
N VAL A 63 -15.07 18.13 4.94
CA VAL A 63 -15.93 17.05 4.47
C VAL A 63 -15.14 16.15 3.50
N LEU A 64 -15.17 14.84 3.71
CA LEU A 64 -14.49 13.84 2.85
C LEU A 64 -15.35 13.39 1.67
N PHE A 65 -16.67 13.42 1.82
CA PHE A 65 -17.64 12.90 0.84
C PHE A 65 -18.70 13.94 0.54
N THR A 66 -19.39 13.81 -0.59
CA THR A 66 -20.57 14.64 -0.88
C THR A 66 -21.64 14.40 0.18
N VAL A 67 -22.14 15.49 0.79
CA VAL A 67 -23.22 15.44 1.77
C VAL A 67 -24.37 16.31 1.25
N ALA A 68 -25.54 15.70 1.06
CA ALA A 68 -26.72 16.42 0.60
C ALA A 68 -27.29 17.33 1.70
N GLN A 69 -28.02 18.35 1.28
CA GLN A 69 -28.72 19.27 2.18
C GLN A 69 -29.60 18.50 3.18
N LYS A 70 -29.65 18.95 4.44
CA LYS A 70 -30.40 18.40 5.58
C LYS A 70 -29.97 17.00 6.03
N VAL A 71 -28.87 16.45 5.51
CA VAL A 71 -28.32 15.19 5.99
C VAL A 71 -27.48 15.47 7.25
N PRO A 72 -27.71 14.74 8.37
CA PRO A 72 -26.88 14.84 9.58
C PRO A 72 -25.43 14.49 9.30
N ILE A 73 -24.51 15.32 9.78
CA ILE A 73 -23.07 15.14 9.57
C ILE A 73 -22.51 14.24 10.67
N ARG A 74 -21.86 13.13 10.25
CA ARG A 74 -21.21 12.17 11.13
C ARG A 74 -19.70 12.36 11.15
N GLN A 75 -19.05 11.95 12.23
CA GLN A 75 -17.60 12.05 12.38
C GLN A 75 -16.82 11.30 11.28
N ASN A 76 -17.33 10.16 10.80
CA ASN A 76 -16.73 9.39 9.72
C ASN A 76 -16.83 10.05 8.32
N MET A 77 -17.63 11.11 8.19
CA MET A 77 -17.71 11.90 6.95
C MET A 77 -16.71 13.05 6.92
N LEU A 78 -15.95 13.22 8.01
CA LEU A 78 -15.05 14.34 8.20
C LEU A 78 -13.60 13.89 8.24
N ALA A 79 -12.73 14.71 7.65
CA ALA A 79 -11.29 14.53 7.76
C ALA A 79 -10.83 14.60 9.24
N PRO A 80 -9.75 13.93 9.62
CA PRO A 80 -9.15 14.10 10.95
C PRO A 80 -8.89 15.58 11.24
N GLN A 81 -9.01 15.99 12.50
CA GLN A 81 -8.79 17.39 12.89
C GLN A 81 -7.34 17.79 12.57
N GLY A 82 -7.14 18.91 11.89
CA GLY A 82 -5.82 19.41 11.50
C GLY A 82 -5.22 18.77 10.25
N SER A 83 -5.94 17.93 9.51
CA SER A 83 -5.40 17.22 8.34
C SER A 83 -5.22 18.08 7.08
N GLY A 84 -5.52 19.38 7.09
CA GLY A 84 -5.35 20.24 5.92
C GLY A 84 -6.47 20.14 4.88
N LEU A 85 -6.30 20.80 3.73
CA LEU A 85 -7.28 20.88 2.64
C LEU A 85 -6.99 19.89 1.50
N GLY A 86 -8.01 19.56 0.73
CA GLY A 86 -7.88 18.78 -0.50
C GLY A 86 -7.37 17.36 -0.27
N LEU A 87 -6.33 16.96 -1.00
CA LEU A 87 -5.75 15.61 -0.89
C LEU A 87 -5.20 15.32 0.50
N ALA A 88 -4.62 16.32 1.18
CA ALA A 88 -4.07 16.15 2.52
C ALA A 88 -5.12 15.68 3.54
N ALA A 89 -6.38 16.10 3.38
CA ALA A 89 -7.49 15.67 4.24
C ALA A 89 -7.80 14.16 4.13
N LYS A 90 -7.45 13.55 3.00
CA LYS A 90 -7.66 12.11 2.73
C LYS A 90 -6.49 11.23 3.18
N ILE A 91 -5.38 11.83 3.63
CA ILE A 91 -4.20 11.08 4.07
C ILE A 91 -4.33 10.75 5.55
N PRO A 92 -4.43 9.48 5.96
CA PRO A 92 -4.44 9.08 7.36
C PRO A 92 -3.14 9.48 8.08
N GLY A 93 -3.21 9.62 9.40
CA GLY A 93 -2.02 9.85 10.22
C GLY A 93 -0.97 8.75 9.99
N GLY A 94 0.29 9.15 9.86
CA GLY A 94 1.40 8.22 9.61
C GLY A 94 1.60 7.84 8.12
N MET A 95 0.62 8.08 7.25
CA MET A 95 0.72 7.80 5.81
C MET A 95 1.19 9.01 5.00
N ARG A 96 1.51 8.78 3.74
CA ARG A 96 1.97 9.76 2.75
C ARG A 96 1.27 9.55 1.41
N ALA A 97 1.04 10.61 0.67
CA ALA A 97 0.63 10.57 -0.73
C ALA A 97 1.85 10.79 -1.60
N LEU A 98 2.12 9.87 -2.51
CA LEU A 98 3.21 9.96 -3.48
C LEU A 98 2.64 9.92 -4.89
N ALA A 99 2.96 10.95 -5.69
CA ALA A 99 2.60 10.98 -7.10
C ALA A 99 3.70 10.32 -7.94
N VAL A 100 3.29 9.36 -8.75
CA VAL A 100 4.18 8.64 -9.68
C VAL A 100 3.74 8.94 -11.09
N LYS A 101 4.66 9.42 -11.93
CA LYS A 101 4.42 9.61 -13.36
C LYS A 101 4.27 8.27 -14.05
N THR A 102 3.25 8.17 -14.87
CA THR A 102 2.99 6.97 -15.66
C THR A 102 2.82 7.34 -17.13
N ASN A 103 2.99 6.40 -18.02
CA ASN A 103 2.64 6.50 -19.41
C ASN A 103 1.38 5.65 -19.68
N GLU A 104 0.73 5.86 -20.82
CA GLU A 104 -0.53 5.18 -21.18
C GLU A 104 -0.43 3.65 -21.08
N LEU A 105 0.71 3.08 -21.44
CA LEU A 105 0.95 1.64 -21.45
C LEU A 105 1.08 1.05 -20.04
N ASN A 106 1.45 1.88 -19.05
CA ASN A 106 1.70 1.43 -17.69
C ASN A 106 0.47 1.58 -16.76
N ASN A 107 -0.63 2.10 -17.29
CA ASN A 107 -1.82 2.52 -16.52
C ASN A 107 -3.05 1.62 -16.73
N VAL A 108 -2.88 0.34 -16.96
CA VAL A 108 -4.03 -0.56 -17.17
C VAL A 108 -5.09 0.09 -18.08
N SER A 109 -4.62 0.75 -19.16
CA SER A 109 -5.46 1.38 -20.20
C SER A 109 -6.55 2.35 -19.67
N GLY A 110 -6.27 3.10 -18.62
CA GLY A 110 -7.22 4.09 -18.04
C GLY A 110 -8.22 3.53 -17.04
N PHE A 111 -8.09 2.27 -16.62
CA PHE A 111 -8.98 1.65 -15.61
C PHE A 111 -8.53 1.88 -14.17
N LEU A 112 -7.49 2.67 -13.93
CA LEU A 112 -7.13 3.09 -12.59
C LEU A 112 -8.01 4.25 -12.13
N PHE A 113 -8.83 4.00 -11.13
CA PHE A 113 -9.69 5.00 -10.51
C PHE A 113 -9.25 5.28 -9.08
N PRO A 114 -9.55 6.46 -8.54
CA PRO A 114 -9.43 6.70 -7.09
C PRO A 114 -10.21 5.65 -6.32
N GLY A 115 -9.58 5.09 -5.29
CA GLY A 115 -10.13 3.96 -4.51
C GLY A 115 -9.73 2.58 -5.02
N SER A 116 -9.11 2.45 -6.20
CA SER A 116 -8.56 1.18 -6.67
C SER A 116 -7.36 0.74 -5.82
N ARG A 117 -7.17 -0.58 -5.71
CA ARG A 117 -5.99 -1.19 -5.13
C ARG A 117 -5.08 -1.74 -6.21
N VAL A 118 -3.79 -1.52 -6.07
CA VAL A 118 -2.79 -1.88 -7.08
C VAL A 118 -1.56 -2.51 -6.46
N ASP A 119 -0.92 -3.38 -7.22
CA ASP A 119 0.44 -3.80 -6.96
C ASP A 119 1.39 -2.99 -7.85
N VAL A 120 2.55 -2.65 -7.32
CA VAL A 120 3.57 -1.84 -7.99
C VAL A 120 4.74 -2.74 -8.37
N LEU A 121 4.94 -2.90 -9.66
CA LEU A 121 6.06 -3.63 -10.23
C LEU A 121 7.09 -2.64 -10.78
N VAL A 122 8.36 -2.99 -10.67
CA VAL A 122 9.45 -2.24 -11.29
C VAL A 122 10.26 -3.16 -12.21
N THR A 123 10.49 -2.69 -13.41
CA THR A 123 11.43 -3.34 -14.35
C THR A 123 12.72 -2.55 -14.37
N MET A 124 13.81 -3.17 -13.93
CA MET A 124 15.14 -2.58 -13.86
C MET A 124 16.06 -3.22 -14.91
N ARG A 125 16.96 -2.41 -15.46
CA ARG A 125 18.05 -2.86 -16.36
C ARG A 125 19.38 -2.43 -15.76
N PRO A 126 20.00 -3.31 -14.96
CA PRO A 126 21.28 -2.98 -14.34
C PRO A 126 22.36 -2.68 -15.38
N SER A 127 23.15 -1.62 -15.16
CA SER A 127 24.23 -1.22 -16.08
C SER A 127 25.47 -2.13 -16.04
N ASN A 128 25.49 -3.13 -15.14
CA ASN A 128 26.62 -4.03 -14.92
C ASN A 128 26.60 -5.31 -15.79
N GLY A 129 25.85 -5.32 -16.90
CA GLY A 129 25.72 -6.47 -17.80
C GLY A 129 24.82 -7.59 -17.32
N ARG A 130 24.11 -7.39 -16.19
CA ARG A 130 23.06 -8.32 -15.75
C ARG A 130 21.80 -8.14 -16.60
N ASP A 131 21.02 -9.21 -16.69
CA ASP A 131 19.76 -9.18 -17.43
C ASP A 131 18.73 -8.24 -16.77
N ALA A 132 17.80 -7.80 -17.61
CA ALA A 132 16.64 -7.06 -17.11
C ALA A 132 15.84 -7.96 -16.15
N MET A 133 15.37 -7.37 -15.06
CA MET A 133 14.55 -8.04 -14.07
C MET A 133 13.33 -7.22 -13.70
N THR A 134 12.24 -7.92 -13.41
CA THR A 134 11.02 -7.32 -12.90
C THR A 134 10.71 -7.89 -11.53
N THR A 135 10.42 -7.01 -10.59
CA THR A 135 10.05 -7.41 -9.22
C THR A 135 8.88 -6.58 -8.72
N THR A 136 8.08 -7.16 -7.82
CA THR A 136 7.03 -6.42 -7.11
C THR A 136 7.67 -5.66 -5.95
N VAL A 137 7.50 -4.34 -5.94
CA VAL A 137 8.07 -3.44 -4.92
C VAL A 137 7.09 -3.22 -3.78
N LEU A 138 5.82 -2.98 -4.13
CA LEU A 138 4.73 -2.77 -3.18
C LEU A 138 3.51 -3.57 -3.62
N GLN A 139 2.71 -4.01 -2.65
CA GLN A 139 1.45 -4.71 -2.88
C GLN A 139 0.33 -4.03 -2.12
N ASP A 140 -0.89 -4.15 -2.66
CA ASP A 140 -2.11 -3.66 -2.01
C ASP A 140 -2.09 -2.16 -1.72
N VAL A 141 -1.59 -1.35 -2.64
CA VAL A 141 -1.47 0.10 -2.50
C VAL A 141 -2.75 0.79 -2.96
N LEU A 142 -3.28 1.67 -2.13
CA LEU A 142 -4.49 2.44 -2.44
C LEU A 142 -4.18 3.62 -3.36
N VAL A 143 -4.91 3.74 -4.46
CA VAL A 143 -4.88 4.90 -5.35
C VAL A 143 -5.75 6.02 -4.78
N LEU A 144 -5.16 7.18 -4.49
CA LEU A 144 -5.87 8.35 -3.96
C LEU A 144 -6.44 9.23 -5.07
N SER A 145 -5.70 9.39 -6.17
CA SER A 145 -6.12 10.17 -7.33
C SER A 145 -5.41 9.73 -8.60
N THR A 146 -6.04 9.98 -9.74
CA THR A 146 -5.47 9.78 -11.06
C THR A 146 -5.53 11.11 -11.83
N GLY A 147 -4.38 11.61 -12.27
CA GLY A 147 -4.28 12.98 -12.76
C GLY A 147 -4.69 13.99 -11.67
N ALA A 148 -5.43 15.01 -12.04
CA ALA A 148 -5.95 16.01 -11.11
C ALA A 148 -7.27 15.59 -10.41
N LYS A 149 -7.80 14.39 -10.68
CA LYS A 149 -9.10 13.94 -10.14
C LYS A 149 -8.93 13.18 -8.83
N LEU A 150 -9.68 13.61 -7.82
CA LEU A 150 -9.73 13.01 -6.49
C LEU A 150 -10.86 12.00 -6.31
N GLU A 151 -11.82 11.97 -7.24
CA GLU A 151 -13.00 11.09 -7.18
C GLU A 151 -13.40 10.62 -8.57
N PRO A 152 -14.01 9.41 -8.69
CA PRO A 152 -14.62 8.99 -9.94
C PRO A 152 -15.81 9.89 -10.27
N ASP A 153 -16.00 10.22 -11.54
CA ASP A 153 -17.15 11.00 -11.98
C ASP A 153 -18.46 10.26 -11.68
N ALA A 154 -19.36 10.90 -10.97
CA ALA A 154 -20.66 10.34 -10.55
C ALA A 154 -21.62 9.95 -11.70
N GLY A 155 -21.23 10.19 -12.96
CA GLY A 155 -22.10 10.03 -14.11
C GLY A 155 -21.88 8.79 -14.98
N GLY A 156 -20.86 7.95 -14.71
CA GLY A 156 -20.63 6.68 -15.46
C GLY A 156 -20.41 6.84 -16.98
N LYS A 157 -20.30 8.06 -17.51
CA LYS A 157 -20.01 8.26 -18.92
C LYS A 157 -18.51 8.04 -19.16
N PRO A 158 -18.12 7.21 -20.13
CA PRO A 158 -16.73 7.15 -20.55
C PRO A 158 -16.37 8.51 -21.10
N GLN A 159 -15.73 9.36 -20.28
CA GLN A 159 -15.06 10.53 -20.80
C GLN A 159 -13.89 10.06 -21.66
N SER A 160 -13.66 10.80 -22.77
CA SER A 160 -12.46 10.63 -23.56
C SER A 160 -11.27 10.47 -22.63
N VAL A 161 -10.56 9.36 -22.74
CA VAL A 161 -9.41 8.99 -21.93
C VAL A 161 -8.38 10.11 -22.09
N LYS A 162 -8.47 11.15 -21.23
CA LYS A 162 -7.37 12.10 -21.10
C LYS A 162 -6.25 11.29 -20.47
N GLU A 163 -5.11 11.28 -21.15
CA GLU A 163 -3.88 10.66 -20.66
C GLU A 163 -3.71 10.90 -19.16
N VAL A 164 -3.85 9.84 -18.38
CA VAL A 164 -3.53 9.90 -16.96
C VAL A 164 -2.02 9.88 -16.84
N LYS A 165 -1.43 11.05 -16.65
CA LYS A 165 0.03 11.22 -16.58
C LYS A 165 0.58 10.91 -15.20
N ASP A 166 -0.25 11.02 -14.17
CA ASP A 166 0.17 10.87 -12.78
C ASP A 166 -0.84 10.01 -12.01
N VAL A 167 -0.33 9.09 -11.21
CA VAL A 167 -1.11 8.31 -10.25
C VAL A 167 -0.59 8.64 -8.85
N THR A 168 -1.48 9.09 -7.96
CA THR A 168 -1.12 9.36 -6.58
C THR A 168 -1.56 8.20 -5.70
N VAL A 169 -0.62 7.64 -5.00
CA VAL A 169 -0.81 6.46 -4.14
C VAL A 169 -0.60 6.79 -2.68
N LEU A 170 -1.29 6.06 -1.81
CA LEU A 170 -1.17 6.13 -0.36
C LEU A 170 -0.16 5.11 0.13
N VAL A 171 0.90 5.56 0.77
CA VAL A 171 2.03 4.73 1.21
C VAL A 171 2.52 5.13 2.59
N THR A 172 3.19 4.25 3.28
CA THR A 172 3.96 4.58 4.47
C THR A 172 5.23 5.35 4.10
N PRO A 173 5.90 6.04 5.04
CA PRO A 173 7.18 6.71 4.76
C PRO A 173 8.27 5.78 4.23
N GLU A 174 8.30 4.53 4.71
CA GLU A 174 9.25 3.51 4.26
C GLU A 174 8.96 3.05 2.83
N GLU A 175 7.69 2.77 2.53
CA GLU A 175 7.23 2.41 1.18
C GLU A 175 7.44 3.55 0.18
N ALA A 176 7.26 4.80 0.61
CA ALA A 176 7.55 5.96 -0.21
C ALA A 176 9.01 5.99 -0.65
N ALA A 177 9.95 5.73 0.27
CA ALA A 177 11.37 5.68 -0.05
C ALA A 177 11.70 4.54 -1.03
N LYS A 178 11.11 3.35 -0.84
CA LYS A 178 11.25 2.22 -1.78
C LYS A 178 10.72 2.57 -3.17
N LEU A 179 9.54 3.22 -3.23
CA LEU A 179 8.91 3.57 -4.50
C LEU A 179 9.66 4.67 -5.25
N VAL A 180 10.16 5.68 -4.55
CA VAL A 180 11.01 6.73 -5.15
C VAL A 180 12.27 6.10 -5.76
N LEU A 181 12.95 5.23 -5.03
CA LEU A 181 14.11 4.52 -5.55
C LEU A 181 13.76 3.67 -6.77
N ALA A 182 12.63 2.98 -6.75
CA ALA A 182 12.16 2.17 -7.89
C ALA A 182 11.90 3.02 -9.14
N VAL A 183 11.29 4.19 -8.99
CA VAL A 183 11.03 5.14 -10.08
C VAL A 183 12.33 5.66 -10.71
N GLU A 184 13.37 5.92 -9.90
CA GLU A 184 14.67 6.39 -10.37
C GLU A 184 15.49 5.29 -11.07
N GLN A 185 15.35 4.04 -10.62
CA GLN A 185 16.18 2.92 -11.10
C GLN A 185 15.54 2.13 -12.24
N GLY A 186 14.24 2.33 -12.51
CA GLY A 186 13.56 1.52 -13.50
C GLY A 186 12.24 2.09 -13.97
N THR A 187 11.52 1.28 -14.73
CA THR A 187 10.16 1.60 -15.19
C THR A 187 9.15 0.98 -14.26
N VAL A 188 8.31 1.82 -13.67
CA VAL A 188 7.24 1.40 -12.78
C VAL A 188 5.97 1.09 -13.57
N GLN A 189 5.29 0.00 -13.20
CA GLN A 189 4.01 -0.42 -13.74
C GLN A 189 3.03 -0.71 -12.60
N PHE A 190 1.78 -0.28 -12.78
CA PHE A 190 0.70 -0.57 -11.85
C PHE A 190 -0.12 -1.75 -12.36
N VAL A 191 -0.36 -2.72 -11.50
CA VAL A 191 -1.21 -3.87 -11.77
C VAL A 191 -2.45 -3.75 -10.90
N LEU A 192 -3.62 -3.67 -11.55
CA LEU A 192 -4.88 -3.56 -10.84
C LEU A 192 -5.18 -4.86 -10.10
N ARG A 193 -5.52 -4.71 -8.82
CA ARG A 193 -5.85 -5.81 -7.93
C ARG A 193 -7.36 -5.94 -7.76
N ASN A 194 -7.84 -7.16 -7.49
CA ASN A 194 -9.22 -7.33 -7.06
C ASN A 194 -9.39 -6.66 -5.68
N GLY A 195 -10.41 -5.80 -5.56
CA GLY A 195 -10.65 -5.05 -4.31
C GLY A 195 -10.97 -5.90 -3.07
N ALA A 196 -11.31 -7.18 -3.25
CA ALA A 196 -11.56 -8.14 -2.18
C ALA A 196 -10.34 -9.03 -1.86
N ASP A 197 -9.24 -8.88 -2.59
CA ASP A 197 -8.03 -9.67 -2.40
C ASP A 197 -7.08 -8.94 -1.43
N GLU A 198 -6.98 -9.46 -0.21
CA GLU A 198 -6.08 -8.93 0.84
C GLU A 198 -4.81 -9.78 0.99
N ASP A 199 -4.67 -10.88 0.24
CA ASP A 199 -3.54 -11.79 0.37
C ASP A 199 -2.26 -11.17 -0.20
N GLN A 200 -1.24 -11.04 0.64
CA GLN A 200 0.09 -10.66 0.20
C GLN A 200 0.85 -11.90 -0.28
N GLN A 201 1.24 -11.87 -1.54
CA GLN A 201 2.06 -12.93 -2.12
C GLN A 201 3.54 -12.61 -1.94
N SER A 202 4.36 -13.66 -1.80
CA SER A 202 5.81 -13.49 -1.80
C SER A 202 6.26 -12.83 -3.10
N ALA A 203 6.90 -11.67 -3.02
CA ALA A 203 7.41 -10.95 -4.18
C ALA A 203 8.46 -11.81 -4.89
N LYS A 204 8.12 -12.30 -6.08
CA LYS A 204 9.05 -13.08 -6.91
C LYS A 204 9.69 -12.14 -7.93
N THR A 205 11.01 -12.15 -8.00
CA THR A 205 11.74 -11.49 -9.07
C THR A 205 11.79 -12.40 -10.28
N VAL A 206 11.44 -11.87 -11.45
CA VAL A 206 11.51 -12.57 -12.73
C VAL A 206 12.62 -11.96 -13.56
N GLU A 207 13.57 -12.76 -13.99
CA GLU A 207 14.68 -12.34 -14.87
C GLU A 207 14.38 -12.63 -16.33
N LEU A 208 15.00 -11.88 -17.25
CA LEU A 208 14.83 -12.06 -18.69
C LEU A 208 15.16 -13.50 -19.16
N ARG A 209 16.11 -14.16 -18.53
CA ARG A 209 16.48 -15.55 -18.80
C ARG A 209 15.33 -16.52 -18.54
N GLU A 210 14.53 -16.30 -17.51
CA GLU A 210 13.36 -17.13 -17.21
C GLU A 210 12.33 -17.07 -18.34
N LEU A 211 12.14 -15.89 -18.93
CA LEU A 211 11.22 -15.69 -20.06
C LEU A 211 11.71 -16.39 -21.34
N GLN A 212 13.02 -16.48 -21.52
CA GLN A 212 13.63 -17.15 -22.68
C GLN A 212 13.69 -18.66 -22.53
N GLY A 213 13.22 -19.21 -21.41
CA GLY A 213 13.28 -20.63 -21.13
C GLY A 213 14.69 -21.16 -20.86
N ILE A 214 15.66 -20.27 -20.71
CA ILE A 214 17.04 -20.61 -20.31
C ILE A 214 16.99 -20.86 -18.81
N ARG A 215 16.76 -22.14 -18.45
CA ARG A 215 17.00 -22.55 -17.07
C ARG A 215 18.50 -22.37 -16.80
N GLU A 216 18.78 -21.57 -15.77
CA GLU A 216 20.13 -21.54 -15.20
C GLU A 216 20.52 -22.97 -14.86
N ILE A 217 21.44 -23.55 -15.65
CA ILE A 217 22.13 -24.75 -15.22
C ILE A 217 22.84 -24.29 -13.99
N ALA A 218 22.35 -24.72 -12.82
CA ALA A 218 22.98 -24.42 -11.54
C ALA A 218 24.46 -24.54 -11.74
N ALA A 219 25.18 -23.43 -11.56
CA ALA A 219 26.63 -23.44 -11.75
C ALA A 219 27.14 -24.62 -10.94
N VAL A 220 27.59 -25.63 -11.64
CA VAL A 220 28.22 -26.81 -11.01
C VAL A 220 29.30 -26.20 -10.15
N ALA A 221 29.10 -26.27 -8.82
CA ALA A 221 30.08 -25.76 -7.88
C ALA A 221 31.45 -26.30 -8.38
N PRO A 222 32.44 -25.42 -8.57
CA PRO A 222 33.73 -25.88 -9.06
C PRO A 222 34.11 -27.06 -8.18
N PRO A 223 34.61 -28.17 -8.78
CA PRO A 223 34.93 -29.36 -8.00
C PRO A 223 35.79 -28.88 -6.84
N VAL A 224 35.33 -29.13 -5.62
CA VAL A 224 36.12 -28.85 -4.43
C VAL A 224 37.39 -29.62 -4.62
N VAL A 225 38.44 -28.93 -5.08
CA VAL A 225 39.78 -29.45 -5.06
C VAL A 225 40.03 -29.73 -3.59
N ARG A 226 39.79 -30.96 -3.16
CA ARG A 226 40.21 -31.42 -1.87
C ARG A 226 41.73 -31.21 -1.91
N SER A 227 42.21 -30.17 -1.29
CA SER A 227 43.61 -30.01 -1.00
C SER A 227 43.96 -31.34 -0.32
N HIS A 228 44.80 -32.14 -0.99
CA HIS A 228 45.35 -33.30 -0.33
C HIS A 228 45.95 -32.74 0.97
N ALA A 229 45.33 -33.11 2.09
CA ALA A 229 45.91 -32.87 3.37
C ALA A 229 47.39 -33.35 3.24
N ALA A 230 48.32 -32.45 3.48
CA ALA A 230 49.72 -32.79 3.49
C ALA A 230 49.87 -34.09 4.32
N ALA A 231 50.41 -35.10 3.73
CA ALA A 231 50.66 -36.37 4.41
C ALA A 231 51.36 -36.02 5.74
N PRO A 232 51.00 -36.64 6.85
CA PRO A 232 51.66 -36.38 8.12
C PRO A 232 53.16 -36.69 7.87
N LYS A 233 54.02 -35.73 8.16
CA LYS A 233 55.44 -35.96 8.21
C LYS A 233 55.65 -37.12 9.17
N ALA A 234 55.97 -38.31 8.61
CA ALA A 234 56.40 -39.45 9.38
C ALA A 234 57.76 -39.03 10.01
N SER A 235 57.71 -38.64 11.28
CA SER A 235 58.89 -38.59 12.13
C SER A 235 59.10 -40.03 12.59
N GLY A 236 59.51 -40.85 11.64
CA GLY A 236 59.91 -42.19 11.95
C GLY A 236 61.42 -42.23 11.93
N GLU A 237 62.06 -42.51 13.05
CA GLU A 237 63.43 -42.97 13.06
C GLU A 237 63.52 -44.18 12.11
N PHE A 238 64.31 -44.06 11.06
CA PHE A 238 64.60 -45.21 10.18
C PHE A 238 65.62 -46.12 10.84
N GLU A 239 65.27 -47.35 11.17
CA GLU A 239 66.20 -48.38 11.60
C GLU A 239 66.60 -49.16 10.41
N ALA A 240 67.87 -49.19 10.10
CA ALA A 240 68.43 -50.06 9.09
C ALA A 240 69.19 -51.21 9.77
N GLU A 241 68.79 -52.42 9.47
CA GLU A 241 69.49 -53.67 9.93
C GLU A 241 70.52 -54.09 8.91
N THR A 242 71.75 -54.20 9.32
CA THR A 242 72.82 -54.75 8.49
C THR A 242 73.29 -56.11 9.04
N PHE A 243 73.42 -57.06 8.16
CA PHE A 243 73.94 -58.37 8.49
C PHE A 243 75.32 -58.56 7.83
N VAL A 244 76.31 -58.83 8.61
CA VAL A 244 77.63 -59.22 8.13
C VAL A 244 77.98 -60.59 8.73
N GLY A 245 77.80 -61.60 7.90
CA GLY A 245 77.88 -63.01 8.37
C GLY A 245 76.78 -63.33 9.36
N THR A 246 77.07 -63.82 10.54
CA THR A 246 76.13 -64.16 11.59
C THR A 246 75.87 -63.03 12.59
N LYS A 247 76.47 -61.86 12.38
CA LYS A 247 76.27 -60.66 13.32
C LYS A 247 75.28 -59.70 12.74
N ARG A 248 74.24 -59.42 13.52
CA ARG A 248 73.21 -58.38 13.27
C ARG A 248 73.64 -57.09 13.96
N SER A 249 73.61 -55.94 13.25
CA SER A 249 73.75 -54.61 13.84
C SER A 249 72.62 -53.75 13.30
N VAL A 250 72.04 -52.93 14.20
CA VAL A 250 70.96 -51.99 13.93
C VAL A 250 71.49 -50.56 14.07
N VAL A 251 71.33 -49.79 12.99
CA VAL A 251 71.73 -48.37 13.00
C VAL A 251 70.44 -47.55 12.86
N LYS A 252 70.22 -46.61 13.81
CA LYS A 252 69.12 -45.64 13.80
C LYS A 252 69.61 -44.35 13.17
N PHE A 253 68.77 -43.83 12.23
CA PHE A 253 68.98 -42.56 11.57
C PHE A 253 67.88 -41.56 11.93
#